data_34ff6396336b7136bf95c180aff362bb
#
_entry.id   34ff6396336b7136bf95c180aff362bb
#
_cell.length_a   1.000
_cell.length_b   1.000
_cell.length_c   1.000
_cell.angle_alpha   90.00
_cell.angle_beta   90.00
_cell.angle_gamma   90.00
#
_symmetry.space_group_name_H-M   'P 1'
#
loop_
_entity.id
_entity.type
_entity.pdbx_description
1 polymer ?
#
loop_
_entity_poly.entity_id
_entity_poly.type
_entity_poly.pdbx_seq_one_letter_code
_entity_poly.pdbx_strand_id
1 'polypeptide(L)'
;TIAIMGVSENFVEINTRMMLEKGLRMFGSSRSGRKDFLQTVELLDRYEELGHYFENLVGAQVDVREISDIHNAFNLDFNRNFGKTVLKWEK
;
A
#
# COMPACT_ATOMS: atom_id res chain seq x y z
N THR A 1 5.58 -15.04 12.36
CA THR A 1 6.22 -14.67 11.09
C THR A 1 6.06 -13.17 10.86
N ILE A 2 7.12 -12.51 10.41
CA ILE A 2 7.15 -11.08 10.09
C ILE A 2 7.54 -10.92 8.63
N ALA A 3 6.69 -10.26 7.85
CA ALA A 3 6.98 -9.88 6.48
C ALA A 3 7.41 -8.40 6.44
N ILE A 4 8.59 -8.14 5.90
CA ILE A 4 9.10 -6.79 5.69
C ILE A 4 8.77 -6.40 4.25
N MET A 5 7.95 -5.38 4.09
CA MET A 5 7.41 -4.96 2.77
C MET A 5 7.68 -3.49 2.45
N GLY A 6 8.25 -2.75 3.38
CA GLY A 6 8.57 -1.34 3.19
C GLY A 6 10.03 -1.11 2.81
N VAL A 7 10.32 0.08 2.28
CA VAL A 7 11.68 0.55 2.06
C VAL A 7 12.05 1.55 3.14
N SER A 8 13.20 1.34 3.77
CA SER A 8 13.82 2.31 4.68
C SER A 8 15.19 2.69 4.11
N GLU A 9 15.48 3.96 4.08
CA GLU A 9 16.79 4.48 3.65
C GLU A 9 17.86 4.25 4.73
N ASN A 10 17.43 4.11 5.99
CA ASN A 10 18.31 3.89 7.13
C ASN A 10 18.26 2.44 7.61
N PHE A 11 19.37 1.99 8.20
CA PHE A 11 19.38 0.73 8.92
C PHE A 11 18.46 0.79 10.13
N VAL A 12 17.75 -0.31 10.37
CA VAL A 12 16.85 -0.46 11.50
C VAL A 12 17.40 -1.51 12.44
N GLU A 13 17.50 -1.17 13.72
CA GLU A 13 17.92 -2.13 14.75
C GLU A 13 16.85 -3.19 14.99
N ILE A 14 17.27 -4.43 15.11
CA ILE A 14 16.41 -5.56 15.38
C ILE A 14 16.79 -6.17 16.72
N ASN A 15 15.81 -6.40 17.57
CA ASN A 15 15.99 -7.14 18.81
C ASN A 15 16.11 -8.65 18.52
N THR A 16 17.32 -9.13 18.34
CA THR A 16 17.60 -10.54 18.03
C THR A 16 17.24 -11.49 19.16
N ARG A 17 17.29 -11.03 20.43
CA ARG A 17 16.87 -11.83 21.57
C ARG A 17 15.37 -12.16 21.49
N MET A 18 14.53 -11.21 21.18
CA MET A 18 13.10 -11.45 20.99
C MET A 18 12.80 -12.36 19.81
N MET A 19 13.60 -12.25 18.75
CA MET A 19 13.52 -13.17 17.61
C MET A 19 13.75 -14.62 18.04
N LEU A 20 14.81 -14.85 18.82
CA LEU A 20 15.18 -16.16 19.33
C LEU A 20 14.13 -16.71 20.30
N GLU A 21 13.78 -15.95 21.34
CA GLU A 21 12.88 -16.39 22.42
C GLU A 21 11.47 -16.74 21.92
N LYS A 22 10.98 -16.01 20.91
CA LYS A 22 9.64 -16.24 20.31
C LYS A 22 9.66 -17.15 19.08
N GLY A 23 10.79 -17.68 18.68
CA GLY A 23 10.91 -18.50 17.47
C GLY A 23 10.40 -17.81 16.22
N LEU A 24 10.71 -16.52 16.04
CA LEU A 24 10.19 -15.72 14.95
C LEU A 24 10.91 -16.04 13.63
N ARG A 25 10.15 -15.98 12.55
CA ARG A 25 10.66 -15.96 11.18
C ARG A 25 10.48 -14.57 10.62
N MET A 26 11.52 -14.04 9.98
CA MET A 26 11.50 -12.77 9.29
C MET A 26 11.89 -12.97 7.82
N PHE A 27 11.16 -12.39 6.91
CA PHE A 27 11.49 -12.44 5.48
C PHE A 27 11.13 -11.11 4.80
N GLY A 28 11.86 -10.79 3.74
CA GLY A 28 11.55 -9.65 2.88
C GLY A 28 10.68 -10.07 1.69
N SER A 29 9.76 -9.22 1.30
CA SER A 29 9.00 -9.36 0.07
C SER A 29 9.03 -8.04 -0.68
N SER A 30 9.43 -8.08 -1.94
CA SER A 30 9.57 -6.89 -2.78
C SER A 30 9.05 -7.18 -4.18
N ARG A 31 8.34 -6.21 -4.72
CA ARG A 31 7.71 -6.23 -6.03
C ARG A 31 6.63 -7.31 -6.14
N SER A 32 5.71 -7.07 -7.06
CA SER A 32 4.63 -8.01 -7.41
C SER A 32 4.77 -8.42 -8.86
N GLY A 33 4.75 -9.72 -9.10
CA GLY A 33 4.72 -10.28 -10.43
C GLY A 33 3.29 -10.49 -10.94
N ARG A 34 3.16 -10.96 -12.17
CA ARG A 34 1.85 -11.25 -12.78
C ARG A 34 0.99 -12.19 -11.93
N LYS A 35 1.62 -13.20 -11.33
CA LYS A 35 0.92 -14.18 -10.48
C LYS A 35 0.27 -13.52 -9.27
N ASP A 36 0.97 -12.58 -8.63
CA ASP A 36 0.48 -11.87 -7.45
C ASP A 36 -0.74 -11.02 -7.79
N PHE A 37 -0.72 -10.32 -8.94
CA PHE A 37 -1.87 -9.57 -9.44
C PHE A 37 -3.07 -10.47 -9.73
N LEU A 38 -2.87 -11.61 -10.40
CA LEU A 38 -3.95 -12.56 -10.69
C LEU A 38 -4.57 -13.10 -9.40
N GLN A 39 -3.75 -13.50 -8.43
CA GLN A 39 -4.24 -13.96 -7.13
C GLN A 39 -5.01 -12.88 -6.38
N THR A 40 -4.56 -11.64 -6.45
CA THR A 40 -5.26 -10.51 -5.82
C THR A 40 -6.65 -10.32 -6.43
N VAL A 41 -6.76 -10.35 -7.76
CA VAL A 41 -8.05 -10.25 -8.47
C VAL A 41 -8.97 -11.41 -8.10
N GLU A 42 -8.46 -12.64 -8.08
CA GLU A 42 -9.23 -13.82 -7.66
C GLU A 42 -9.74 -13.72 -6.22
N LEU A 43 -8.91 -13.18 -5.30
CA LEU A 43 -9.32 -12.97 -3.91
C LEU A 43 -10.43 -11.91 -3.79
N LEU A 44 -10.31 -10.80 -4.54
CA LEU A 44 -11.33 -9.75 -4.56
C LEU A 44 -12.65 -10.23 -5.15
N ASP A 45 -12.60 -11.09 -6.18
CA ASP A 45 -13.79 -11.71 -6.78
C ASP A 45 -14.45 -12.71 -5.84
N ARG A 46 -13.64 -13.47 -5.11
CA ARG A 46 -14.13 -14.51 -4.18
C ARG A 46 -14.69 -13.94 -2.87
N TYR A 47 -14.13 -12.86 -2.38
CA TYR A 47 -14.45 -12.24 -1.09
C TYR A 47 -14.84 -10.78 -1.29
N GLU A 48 -16.10 -10.54 -1.53
CA GLU A 48 -16.67 -9.19 -1.79
C GLU A 48 -16.33 -8.19 -0.68
N GLU A 49 -16.31 -8.65 0.56
CA GLU A 49 -15.94 -7.85 1.75
C GLU A 49 -14.52 -7.29 1.72
N LEU A 50 -13.59 -7.94 1.00
CA LEU A 50 -12.23 -7.42 0.85
C LEU A 50 -12.20 -6.09 0.08
N GLY A 51 -13.08 -5.92 -0.90
CA GLY A 51 -13.24 -4.66 -1.63
C GLY A 51 -13.54 -3.50 -0.68
N HIS A 52 -14.47 -3.68 0.23
CA HIS A 52 -14.83 -2.67 1.23
C HIS A 52 -13.67 -2.32 2.17
N TYR A 53 -12.86 -3.30 2.56
CA TYR A 53 -11.67 -3.02 3.36
C TYR A 53 -10.63 -2.23 2.57
N PHE A 54 -10.44 -2.54 1.30
CA PHE A 54 -9.47 -1.83 0.46
C PHE A 54 -9.91 -0.41 0.08
N GLU A 55 -11.20 -0.11 0.06
CA GLU A 55 -11.69 1.26 -0.11
C GLU A 55 -11.11 2.20 0.95
N ASN A 56 -10.84 1.71 2.16
CA ASN A 56 -10.21 2.50 3.22
C ASN A 56 -8.76 2.90 2.91
N LEU A 57 -8.12 2.30 1.90
CA LEU A 57 -6.79 2.70 1.45
C LEU A 57 -6.83 3.95 0.57
N VAL A 58 -7.99 4.33 0.07
CA VAL A 58 -8.18 5.58 -0.68
C VAL A 58 -8.34 6.72 0.31
N GLY A 59 -7.31 7.55 0.43
CA GLY A 59 -7.32 8.69 1.33
C GLY A 59 -7.98 9.93 0.73
N ALA A 60 -7.74 10.15 -0.57
CA ALA A 60 -8.33 11.26 -1.31
C ALA A 60 -8.57 10.87 -2.77
N GLN A 61 -9.63 11.40 -3.35
CA GLN A 61 -9.91 11.31 -4.78
C GLN A 61 -9.99 12.73 -5.35
N VAL A 62 -9.24 12.98 -6.41
CA VAL A 62 -9.20 14.26 -7.12
C VAL A 62 -9.70 14.05 -8.55
N ASP A 63 -10.78 14.72 -8.91
CA ASP A 63 -11.27 14.73 -10.27
C ASP A 63 -10.38 15.65 -11.11
N VAL A 64 -9.77 15.09 -12.16
CA VAL A 64 -8.81 15.82 -13.00
C VAL A 64 -9.52 16.39 -14.22
N ARG A 65 -9.60 17.70 -14.26
CA ARG A 65 -10.15 18.49 -15.39
C ARG A 65 -9.08 19.39 -16.00
N GLU A 66 -8.18 19.87 -15.16
CA GLU A 66 -7.10 20.77 -15.55
C GLU A 66 -5.79 20.44 -14.81
N ILE A 67 -4.71 21.07 -15.24
CA ILE A 67 -3.37 20.81 -14.69
C ILE A 67 -3.28 21.16 -13.19
N SER A 68 -4.00 22.18 -12.75
CA SER A 68 -4.06 22.58 -11.35
C SER A 68 -4.57 21.48 -10.42
N ASP A 69 -5.48 20.64 -10.91
CA ASP A 69 -6.02 19.50 -10.12
C ASP A 69 -4.93 18.44 -9.86
N ILE A 70 -4.05 18.23 -10.85
CA ILE A 70 -2.89 17.34 -10.69
C ILE A 70 -1.94 17.89 -9.63
N HIS A 71 -1.63 19.17 -9.67
CA HIS A 71 -0.79 19.81 -8.64
C HIS A 71 -1.41 19.70 -7.25
N ASN A 72 -2.72 19.88 -7.13
CA ASN A 72 -3.43 19.72 -5.87
C ASN A 72 -3.35 18.28 -5.36
N ALA A 73 -3.48 17.28 -6.23
CA ALA A 73 -3.36 15.87 -5.85
C ALA A 73 -1.96 15.54 -5.31
N PHE A 74 -0.91 16.03 -5.96
CA PHE A 74 0.45 15.87 -5.46
C PHE A 74 0.66 16.57 -4.11
N ASN A 75 0.14 17.76 -3.92
CA ASN A 75 0.22 18.46 -2.64
C ASN A 75 -0.49 17.70 -1.52
N LEU A 76 -1.65 17.10 -1.78
CA LEU A 76 -2.34 16.24 -0.81
C LEU A 76 -1.49 15.03 -0.42
N ASP A 77 -0.84 14.39 -1.40
CA ASP A 77 0.02 13.23 -1.15
C ASP A 77 1.30 13.61 -0.37
N PHE A 78 1.94 14.73 -0.73
CA PHE A 78 3.12 15.25 -0.02
C PHE A 78 2.84 15.62 1.44
N ASN A 79 1.64 16.06 1.78
CA ASN A 79 1.24 16.33 3.15
C ASN A 79 1.01 15.07 4.00
N ARG A 80 1.30 13.90 3.44
CA ARG A 80 1.26 12.59 4.12
C ARG A 80 -0.06 12.29 4.81
N ASN A 81 -1.17 12.62 4.17
CA ASN A 81 -2.48 12.17 4.61
C ASN A 81 -2.55 10.64 4.54
N PHE A 82 -3.37 10.05 5.41
CA PHE A 82 -3.59 8.61 5.38
C PHE A 82 -4.18 8.18 4.03
N GLY A 83 -3.69 7.04 3.55
CA GLY A 83 -4.18 6.40 2.33
C GLY A 83 -3.52 6.93 1.05
N LYS A 84 -4.02 6.47 -0.08
CA LYS A 84 -3.53 6.82 -1.40
C LYS A 84 -4.37 7.94 -2.00
N THR A 85 -3.71 8.86 -2.69
CA THR A 85 -4.37 9.87 -3.52
C THR A 85 -4.65 9.27 -4.90
N VAL A 86 -5.92 9.25 -5.28
CA VAL A 86 -6.38 8.70 -6.56
C VAL A 86 -6.79 9.82 -7.49
N LEU A 87 -6.28 9.80 -8.72
CA LEU A 87 -6.67 10.70 -9.79
C LEU A 87 -7.81 10.06 -10.60
N LYS A 88 -8.94 10.74 -10.67
CA LYS A 88 -10.07 10.34 -11.51
C LYS A 88 -10.12 11.23 -12.74
N TRP A 89 -9.88 10.64 -13.88
CA TRP A 89 -9.94 11.32 -15.16
C TRP A 89 -11.36 11.31 -15.70
N GLU A 90 -11.88 12.47 -16.06
CA GLU A 90 -13.12 12.55 -16.83
C GLU A 90 -12.83 12.18 -18.29
N LYS A 91 -13.72 11.35 -18.83
CA LYS A 91 -13.66 10.99 -20.25
C LYS A 91 -14.25 12.09 -21.11
#